data_bed19611ac1a00cb225837d682b42938
#
_entry.id   bed19611ac1a00cb225837d682b42938
#
_cell.length_a   1.000
_cell.length_b   1.000
_cell.length_c   1.000
_cell.angle_alpha   90.00
_cell.angle_beta   90.00
_cell.angle_gamma   90.00
#
_symmetry.space_group_name_H-M   'P 1'
#
loop_
_entity.id
_entity.type
_entity.pdbx_description
1 polymer ?
#
loop_
_entity_poly.entity_id
_entity_poly.type
_entity_poly.pdbx_seq_one_letter_code
_entity_poly.pdbx_strand_id
1 'polypeptide(L)'
;SKVTPEWIHFANNFVDKIIVPSEFSKRIFEQTEHNVKDQIGNDVFLKLNKEIQVINYPIKEHKKEELGIELDYDFNFLTVAQWSKRKNIENSVRWFIEEFFNEKVGLVLKVNHANNSLMDRNFVEKSLSVLLQEEKYKDRKCKVYLLHGYMNNNEIHSLYQNPKIKALVS
;
A
#
# COMPACT_ATOMS: atom_id res chain seq x y z
N SER A 1 3.33 1.02 18.55
CA SER A 1 1.99 1.63 18.43
C SER A 1 1.12 1.16 19.57
N LYS A 2 0.17 1.99 20.01
CA LYS A 2 -0.83 1.65 21.03
C LYS A 2 -2.22 1.90 20.47
N VAL A 3 -3.21 1.14 20.94
CA VAL A 3 -4.64 1.42 20.71
C VAL A 3 -5.03 2.61 21.55
N THR A 4 -5.95 3.46 21.08
CA THR A 4 -6.41 4.61 21.86
C THR A 4 -7.21 4.18 23.09
N PRO A 5 -7.18 4.95 24.19
CA PRO A 5 -7.93 4.63 25.40
C PRO A 5 -9.41 4.44 25.17
N GLU A 6 -10.01 5.26 24.27
CA GLU A 6 -11.43 5.21 23.95
C GLU A 6 -11.82 3.85 23.36
N TRP A 7 -11.01 3.30 22.45
CA TRP A 7 -11.29 2.00 21.85
C TRP A 7 -11.27 0.88 22.89
N ILE A 8 -10.34 0.92 23.85
CA ILE A 8 -10.28 -0.07 24.93
C ILE A 8 -11.49 0.09 25.85
N HIS A 9 -11.86 1.33 26.19
CA HIS A 9 -13.05 1.62 27.01
C HIS A 9 -14.32 1.09 26.33
N PHE A 10 -14.54 1.41 25.04
CA PHE A 10 -15.71 0.92 24.30
C PHE A 10 -15.71 -0.61 24.18
N ALA A 11 -14.56 -1.21 23.88
CA ALA A 11 -14.45 -2.65 23.77
C ALA A 11 -14.81 -3.34 25.09
N ASN A 12 -14.31 -2.84 26.21
CA ASN A 12 -14.57 -3.45 27.51
C ASN A 12 -16.06 -3.37 27.94
N ASN A 13 -16.76 -2.33 27.53
CA ASN A 13 -18.13 -2.06 28.00
C ASN A 13 -19.24 -2.47 27.02
N PHE A 14 -18.96 -2.54 25.71
CA PHE A 14 -20.03 -2.64 24.70
C PHE A 14 -19.86 -3.80 23.72
N VAL A 15 -18.78 -4.58 23.78
CA VAL A 15 -18.62 -5.75 22.91
C VAL A 15 -18.29 -6.99 23.71
N ASP A 16 -18.67 -8.15 23.20
CA ASP A 16 -18.37 -9.44 23.82
C ASP A 16 -17.01 -9.98 23.38
N LYS A 17 -16.63 -9.73 22.11
CA LYS A 17 -15.42 -10.25 21.50
C LYS A 17 -14.90 -9.31 20.44
N ILE A 18 -13.59 -9.28 20.24
CA ILE A 18 -12.92 -8.50 19.20
C ILE A 18 -12.39 -9.43 18.12
N ILE A 19 -12.60 -9.08 16.86
CA ILE A 19 -12.03 -9.76 15.70
C ILE A 19 -11.03 -8.83 15.05
N VAL A 20 -9.81 -9.33 14.81
CA VAL A 20 -8.72 -8.59 14.16
C VAL A 20 -8.15 -9.38 12.99
N PRO A 21 -7.58 -8.71 11.96
CA PRO A 21 -7.12 -9.38 10.75
C PRO A 21 -5.72 -9.98 10.86
N SER A 22 -5.00 -9.78 11.96
CA SER A 22 -3.62 -10.25 12.10
C SER A 22 -3.20 -10.44 13.55
N GLU A 23 -2.21 -11.31 13.76
CA GLU A 23 -1.53 -11.49 15.05
C GLU A 23 -0.84 -10.19 15.51
N PHE A 24 -0.38 -9.36 14.58
CA PHE A 24 0.17 -8.05 14.91
C PHE A 24 -0.89 -7.17 15.59
N SER A 25 -2.07 -7.06 15.01
CA SER A 25 -3.17 -6.28 15.59
C SER A 25 -3.60 -6.82 16.95
N LYS A 26 -3.72 -8.15 17.10
CA LYS A 26 -4.02 -8.80 18.38
C LYS A 26 -3.02 -8.41 19.44
N ARG A 27 -1.73 -8.57 19.15
CA ARG A 27 -0.63 -8.24 20.08
C ARG A 27 -0.65 -6.76 20.51
N ILE A 28 -0.96 -5.84 19.58
CA ILE A 28 -1.07 -4.41 19.92
C ILE A 28 -2.19 -4.16 20.92
N PHE A 29 -3.36 -4.78 20.76
CA PHE A 29 -4.46 -4.68 21.72
C PHE A 29 -4.09 -5.25 23.09
N GLU A 30 -3.50 -6.45 23.13
CA GLU A 30 -3.12 -7.15 24.37
C GLU A 30 -2.03 -6.42 25.16
N GLN A 31 -1.10 -5.77 24.47
CA GLN A 31 0.03 -5.04 25.09
C GLN A 31 -0.29 -3.59 25.39
N THR A 32 -1.45 -3.08 24.99
CA THR A 32 -1.82 -1.70 25.25
C THR A 32 -2.34 -1.53 26.67
N GLU A 33 -1.69 -0.66 27.40
CA GLU A 33 -2.06 -0.25 28.75
C GLU A 33 -2.02 1.27 28.84
N HIS A 34 -3.01 1.88 29.51
CA HIS A 34 -3.11 3.29 29.76
C HIS A 34 -3.43 3.59 31.21
N ASN A 35 -2.82 4.62 31.75
CA ASN A 35 -3.29 5.30 32.96
C ASN A 35 -4.02 6.56 32.50
N VAL A 36 -5.32 6.62 32.71
CA VAL A 36 -6.17 7.75 32.31
C VAL A 36 -6.89 8.30 33.55
N LYS A 37 -7.34 9.54 33.48
CA LYS A 37 -8.21 10.11 34.51
C LYS A 37 -9.67 9.97 34.10
N ASP A 38 -10.52 9.59 35.05
CA ASP A 38 -11.96 9.61 34.87
C ASP A 38 -12.52 11.05 34.90
N GLN A 39 -13.84 11.18 34.73
CA GLN A 39 -14.52 12.49 34.69
C GLN A 39 -14.42 13.26 36.01
N ILE A 40 -14.11 12.61 37.13
CA ILE A 40 -13.96 13.19 38.46
C ILE A 40 -12.51 13.27 38.93
N GLY A 41 -11.57 12.95 38.02
CA GLY A 41 -10.12 13.13 38.23
C GLY A 41 -9.38 11.97 38.89
N ASN A 42 -10.04 10.81 39.12
CA ASN A 42 -9.37 9.61 39.65
C ASN A 42 -8.53 8.93 38.59
N ASP A 43 -7.41 8.35 39.01
CA ASP A 43 -6.58 7.55 38.13
C ASP A 43 -7.23 6.17 37.86
N VAL A 44 -7.42 5.85 36.58
CA VAL A 44 -7.99 4.58 36.12
C VAL A 44 -6.99 3.87 35.24
N PHE A 45 -6.66 2.62 35.60
CA PHE A 45 -5.87 1.75 34.77
C PHE A 45 -6.78 1.09 33.72
N LEU A 46 -6.43 1.26 32.45
CA LEU A 46 -7.22 0.78 31.32
C LEU A 46 -6.40 -0.22 30.50
N LYS A 47 -6.89 -1.46 30.49
CA LYS A 47 -6.38 -2.58 29.69
C LYS A 47 -7.55 -3.33 29.11
N LEU A 48 -7.37 -3.94 27.95
CA LEU A 48 -8.42 -4.76 27.34
C LEU A 48 -8.69 -6.02 28.20
N ASN A 49 -9.96 -6.27 28.46
CA ASN A 49 -10.46 -7.45 29.19
C ASN A 49 -11.30 -8.39 28.34
N LYS A 50 -11.29 -8.21 27.01
CA LYS A 50 -12.08 -9.02 26.06
C LYS A 50 -11.19 -9.97 25.27
N GLU A 51 -11.79 -11.11 24.91
CA GLU A 51 -11.15 -12.07 24.00
C GLU A 51 -10.91 -11.47 22.62
N ILE A 52 -9.74 -11.74 22.06
CA ILE A 52 -9.40 -11.33 20.68
C ILE A 52 -9.22 -12.60 19.83
N GLN A 53 -9.95 -12.65 18.74
CA GLN A 53 -9.79 -13.69 17.72
C GLN A 53 -9.14 -13.10 16.47
N VAL A 54 -8.13 -13.79 15.95
CA VAL A 54 -7.54 -13.45 14.66
C VAL A 54 -8.29 -14.18 13.56
N ILE A 55 -8.81 -13.43 12.61
CA ILE A 55 -9.41 -13.93 11.37
C ILE A 55 -8.77 -13.17 10.22
N ASN A 56 -7.86 -13.83 9.50
CA ASN A 56 -7.20 -13.21 8.36
C ASN A 56 -8.20 -12.84 7.26
N TYR A 57 -7.87 -11.82 6.47
CA TYR A 57 -8.68 -11.45 5.31
C TYR A 57 -8.81 -12.64 4.35
N PRO A 58 -10.01 -12.94 3.86
CA PRO A 58 -10.20 -14.01 2.89
C PRO A 58 -9.50 -13.67 1.58
N ILE A 59 -8.84 -14.66 1.01
CA ILE A 59 -8.19 -14.56 -0.30
C ILE A 59 -9.04 -15.35 -1.29
N LYS A 60 -9.40 -14.71 -2.41
CA LYS A 60 -10.06 -15.35 -3.53
C LYS A 60 -9.03 -15.66 -4.60
N GLU A 61 -9.00 -16.91 -5.03
CA GLU A 61 -8.21 -17.29 -6.20
C GLU A 61 -8.82 -16.71 -7.47
N HIS A 62 -7.99 -16.24 -8.36
CA HIS A 62 -8.37 -15.68 -9.64
C HIS A 62 -7.66 -16.43 -10.78
N LYS A 63 -8.29 -16.45 -11.94
CA LYS A 63 -7.69 -17.05 -13.14
C LYS A 63 -6.54 -16.16 -13.62
N LYS A 64 -5.47 -16.82 -14.06
CA LYS A 64 -4.36 -16.12 -14.71
C LYS A 64 -4.77 -15.76 -16.13
N GLU A 65 -4.54 -14.51 -16.51
CA GLU A 65 -4.78 -13.96 -17.84
C GLU A 65 -3.48 -13.40 -18.41
N GLU A 66 -3.34 -13.41 -19.72
CA GLU A 66 -2.22 -12.78 -20.41
C GLU A 66 -2.48 -11.27 -20.51
N LEU A 67 -1.56 -10.46 -20.00
CA LEU A 67 -1.77 -9.01 -19.90
C LEU A 67 -1.20 -8.22 -21.07
N GLY A 68 -0.43 -8.82 -21.96
CA GLY A 68 0.24 -8.10 -23.05
C GLY A 68 1.19 -7.00 -22.58
N ILE A 69 1.72 -7.10 -21.35
CA ILE A 69 2.64 -6.10 -20.80
C ILE A 69 4.06 -6.45 -21.22
N GLU A 70 4.69 -5.56 -21.95
CA GLU A 70 6.09 -5.69 -22.34
C GLU A 70 6.98 -5.01 -21.32
N LEU A 71 7.87 -5.77 -20.68
CA LEU A 71 8.88 -5.30 -19.76
C LEU A 71 10.27 -5.66 -20.29
N ASP A 72 11.13 -4.66 -20.42
CA ASP A 72 12.47 -4.84 -21.02
C ASP A 72 13.41 -5.63 -20.10
N TYR A 73 13.17 -5.60 -18.80
CA TYR A 73 14.04 -6.22 -17.81
C TYR A 73 13.34 -7.37 -17.09
N ASP A 74 14.11 -8.34 -16.63
CA ASP A 74 13.61 -9.52 -15.92
C ASP A 74 13.40 -9.28 -14.43
N PHE A 75 13.88 -8.15 -13.91
CA PHE A 75 13.64 -7.70 -12.56
C PHE A 75 12.88 -6.37 -12.56
N ASN A 76 11.64 -6.38 -12.12
CA ASN A 76 10.85 -5.18 -11.98
C ASN A 76 10.19 -5.13 -10.61
N PHE A 77 10.10 -3.92 -10.07
CA PHE A 77 9.28 -3.57 -8.93
C PHE A 77 7.87 -3.22 -9.37
N LEU A 78 6.88 -3.45 -8.52
CA LEU A 78 5.49 -3.06 -8.76
C LEU A 78 5.00 -2.15 -7.64
N THR A 79 4.39 -1.05 -8.02
CA THR A 79 3.59 -0.20 -7.12
C THR A 79 2.15 -0.17 -7.62
N VAL A 80 1.19 -0.53 -6.76
CA VAL A 80 -0.25 -0.40 -7.02
C VAL A 80 -0.82 0.59 -6.03
N ALA A 81 -1.16 1.80 -6.49
CA ALA A 81 -1.59 2.87 -5.60
C ALA A 81 -2.39 3.95 -6.32
N GLN A 82 -3.09 4.77 -5.56
CA GLN A 82 -3.62 6.04 -6.04
C GLN A 82 -2.49 7.09 -6.05
N TRP A 83 -2.38 7.89 -7.12
CA TRP A 83 -1.46 9.02 -7.20
C TRP A 83 -1.96 10.14 -6.29
N SER A 84 -1.53 10.12 -5.04
CA SER A 84 -1.98 11.05 -4.01
C SER A 84 -0.81 11.48 -3.12
N LYS A 85 -0.98 12.63 -2.45
CA LYS A 85 0.03 13.15 -1.49
C LYS A 85 0.37 12.10 -0.40
N ARG A 86 -0.63 11.38 0.11
CA ARG A 86 -0.43 10.36 1.13
C ARG A 86 0.44 9.19 0.64
N LYS A 87 0.29 8.80 -0.62
CA LYS A 87 1.06 7.70 -1.23
C LYS A 87 2.42 8.14 -1.75
N ASN A 88 2.61 9.44 -1.91
CA ASN A 88 3.92 10.05 -2.22
C ASN A 88 4.64 9.43 -3.45
N ILE A 89 3.85 9.13 -4.49
CA ILE A 89 4.33 8.40 -5.69
C ILE A 89 5.49 9.13 -6.36
N GLU A 90 5.44 10.47 -6.44
CA GLU A 90 6.51 11.26 -7.07
C GLU A 90 7.87 11.01 -6.40
N ASN A 91 7.93 11.08 -5.07
CA ASN A 91 9.18 10.81 -4.37
C ASN A 91 9.55 9.32 -4.44
N SER A 92 8.59 8.41 -4.45
CA SER A 92 8.87 6.99 -4.65
C SER A 92 9.56 6.72 -5.99
N VAL A 93 9.11 7.40 -7.06
CA VAL A 93 9.76 7.34 -8.38
C VAL A 93 11.15 7.96 -8.35
N ARG A 94 11.32 9.14 -7.71
CA ARG A 94 12.63 9.80 -7.58
C ARG A 94 13.64 8.90 -6.87
N TRP A 95 13.28 8.37 -5.70
CA TRP A 95 14.15 7.48 -4.92
C TRP A 95 14.45 6.18 -5.66
N PHE A 96 13.47 5.61 -6.38
CA PHE A 96 13.73 4.45 -7.23
C PHE A 96 14.78 4.76 -8.31
N ILE A 97 14.65 5.90 -9.00
CA ILE A 97 15.60 6.29 -10.04
C ILE A 97 16.98 6.56 -9.44
N GLU A 98 17.05 7.24 -8.31
CA GLU A 98 18.31 7.58 -7.64
C GLU A 98 19.05 6.32 -7.15
N GLU A 99 18.32 5.36 -6.58
CA GLU A 99 18.90 4.09 -6.11
C GLU A 99 19.36 3.20 -7.27
N PHE A 100 18.53 3.08 -8.31
CA PHE A 100 18.76 2.14 -9.41
C PHE A 100 19.23 2.80 -10.71
N PHE A 101 19.80 3.99 -10.63
CA PHE A 101 20.14 4.82 -11.80
C PHE A 101 20.91 4.04 -12.89
N ASN A 102 21.90 3.26 -12.49
CA ASN A 102 22.78 2.51 -13.39
C ASN A 102 22.35 1.04 -13.60
N GLU A 103 21.24 0.63 -13.02
CA GLU A 103 20.81 -0.76 -13.02
C GLU A 103 19.76 -1.05 -14.12
N LYS A 104 19.79 -2.28 -14.65
CA LYS A 104 18.78 -2.77 -15.61
C LYS A 104 17.58 -3.34 -14.88
N VAL A 105 16.86 -2.48 -14.18
CA VAL A 105 15.63 -2.81 -13.44
C VAL A 105 14.49 -1.87 -13.82
N GLY A 106 13.27 -2.29 -13.60
CA GLY A 106 12.08 -1.51 -13.91
C GLY A 106 11.21 -1.22 -12.69
N LEU A 107 10.47 -0.12 -12.73
CA LEU A 107 9.38 0.19 -11.82
C LEU A 107 8.08 0.24 -12.60
N VAL A 108 7.17 -0.68 -12.32
CA VAL A 108 5.83 -0.73 -12.88
C VAL A 108 4.88 0.01 -11.95
N LEU A 109 4.31 1.10 -12.42
CA LEU A 109 3.34 1.91 -11.69
C LEU A 109 1.93 1.60 -12.18
N LYS A 110 1.17 0.79 -11.45
CA LYS A 110 -0.27 0.64 -11.64
C LYS A 110 -0.98 1.68 -10.81
N VAL A 111 -1.22 2.84 -11.41
CA VAL A 111 -1.71 4.02 -10.69
C VAL A 111 -2.83 4.73 -11.44
N ASN A 112 -3.69 5.41 -10.69
CA ASN A 112 -4.63 6.43 -11.14
C ASN A 112 -4.60 7.60 -10.13
N HIS A 113 -5.07 8.78 -10.52
CA HIS A 113 -5.21 9.92 -9.61
C HIS A 113 -6.58 9.89 -8.90
N ALA A 114 -7.66 9.90 -9.66
CA ALA A 114 -9.02 9.89 -9.11
C ALA A 114 -9.88 8.75 -9.68
N ASN A 115 -9.70 8.43 -10.95
CA ASN A 115 -10.50 7.42 -11.66
C ASN A 115 -9.71 6.81 -12.83
N ASN A 116 -10.41 6.13 -13.75
CA ASN A 116 -9.79 5.49 -14.91
C ASN A 116 -10.12 6.22 -16.23
N SER A 117 -10.50 7.50 -16.17
CA SER A 117 -10.81 8.28 -17.38
C SER A 117 -9.55 8.67 -18.15
N LEU A 118 -9.75 9.07 -19.41
CA LEU A 118 -8.67 9.59 -20.25
C LEU A 118 -8.05 10.88 -19.67
N MET A 119 -8.87 11.73 -19.06
CA MET A 119 -8.37 12.94 -18.40
C MET A 119 -7.45 12.61 -17.20
N ASP A 120 -7.83 11.63 -16.41
CA ASP A 120 -7.02 11.14 -15.29
C ASP A 120 -5.69 10.55 -15.79
N ARG A 121 -5.75 9.75 -16.86
CA ARG A 121 -4.56 9.22 -17.52
C ARG A 121 -3.62 10.34 -17.97
N ASN A 122 -4.13 11.33 -18.68
CA ASN A 122 -3.34 12.46 -19.17
C ASN A 122 -2.68 13.25 -18.02
N PHE A 123 -3.39 13.40 -16.89
CA PHE A 123 -2.83 14.02 -15.69
C PHE A 123 -1.64 13.24 -15.15
N VAL A 124 -1.81 11.91 -14.97
CA VAL A 124 -0.75 11.04 -14.43
C VAL A 124 0.43 10.96 -15.39
N GLU A 125 0.18 10.78 -16.70
CA GLU A 125 1.22 10.76 -17.74
C GLU A 125 2.03 12.05 -17.75
N LYS A 126 1.36 13.21 -17.68
CA LYS A 126 2.03 14.51 -17.64
C LYS A 126 2.88 14.66 -16.38
N SER A 127 2.34 14.32 -15.22
CA SER A 127 3.06 14.41 -13.95
C SER A 127 4.31 13.52 -13.96
N LEU A 128 4.19 12.28 -14.43
CA LEU A 128 5.31 11.37 -14.56
C LEU A 128 6.33 11.86 -15.59
N SER A 129 5.87 12.34 -16.74
CA SER A 129 6.74 12.85 -17.81
C SER A 129 7.61 14.01 -17.36
N VAL A 130 7.03 14.98 -16.66
CA VAL A 130 7.77 16.13 -16.11
C VAL A 130 8.89 15.64 -15.17
N LEU A 131 8.59 14.69 -14.31
CA LEU A 131 9.58 14.10 -13.39
C LEU A 131 10.69 13.38 -14.15
N LEU A 132 10.33 12.54 -15.14
CA LEU A 132 11.29 11.73 -15.88
C LEU A 132 12.18 12.53 -16.83
N GLN A 133 11.79 13.75 -17.20
CA GLN A 133 12.53 14.68 -18.06
C GLN A 133 13.50 15.57 -17.28
N GLU A 134 13.56 15.50 -15.94
CA GLU A 134 14.58 16.24 -15.19
C GLU A 134 15.98 15.87 -15.69
N GLU A 135 16.84 16.87 -15.92
CA GLU A 135 18.17 16.69 -16.53
C GLU A 135 19.02 15.63 -15.78
N LYS A 136 18.91 15.60 -14.46
CA LYS A 136 19.62 14.63 -13.61
C LYS A 136 19.22 13.16 -13.85
N TYR A 137 18.09 12.91 -14.52
CA TYR A 137 17.58 11.56 -14.77
C TYR A 137 17.74 11.11 -16.25
N LYS A 138 18.37 11.93 -17.09
CA LYS A 138 18.42 11.73 -18.53
C LYS A 138 19.13 10.44 -18.95
N ASP A 139 20.26 10.13 -18.32
CA ASP A 139 21.10 8.98 -18.70
C ASP A 139 20.86 7.73 -17.86
N ARG A 140 19.74 7.68 -17.14
CA ARG A 140 19.35 6.51 -16.32
C ARG A 140 19.19 5.26 -17.16
N LYS A 141 19.64 4.10 -16.65
CA LYS A 141 19.40 2.79 -17.25
C LYS A 141 18.10 2.16 -16.75
N CYS A 142 17.72 2.44 -15.52
CA CYS A 142 16.43 1.95 -14.99
C CYS A 142 15.23 2.53 -15.77
N LYS A 143 14.15 1.76 -15.84
CA LYS A 143 12.93 2.14 -16.55
C LYS A 143 11.73 2.30 -15.62
N VAL A 144 10.85 3.21 -15.97
CA VAL A 144 9.56 3.40 -15.29
C VAL A 144 8.44 3.17 -16.29
N TYR A 145 7.53 2.26 -15.98
CA TYR A 145 6.40 1.88 -16.81
C TYR A 145 5.11 2.35 -16.14
N LEU A 146 4.22 2.96 -16.89
CA LEU A 146 2.92 3.39 -16.40
C LEU A 146 1.82 2.46 -16.90
N LEU A 147 1.07 1.89 -15.97
CA LEU A 147 -0.17 1.15 -16.21
C LEU A 147 -1.32 1.97 -15.63
N HIS A 148 -2.06 2.66 -16.50
CA HIS A 148 -3.26 3.40 -16.12
C HIS A 148 -4.50 2.70 -16.68
N GLY A 149 -5.64 2.90 -16.03
CA GLY A 149 -6.91 2.36 -16.47
C GLY A 149 -7.44 1.25 -15.55
N TYR A 150 -8.62 0.78 -15.87
CA TYR A 150 -9.26 -0.29 -15.12
C TYR A 150 -8.57 -1.62 -15.43
N MET A 151 -8.40 -2.41 -14.40
CA MET A 151 -8.03 -3.82 -14.48
C MET A 151 -9.01 -4.61 -13.62
N ASN A 152 -9.56 -5.68 -14.16
CA ASN A 152 -10.42 -6.59 -13.41
C ASN A 152 -9.59 -7.43 -12.41
N ASN A 153 -10.26 -8.22 -11.57
CA ASN A 153 -9.60 -8.99 -10.54
C ASN A 153 -8.61 -10.04 -11.09
N ASN A 154 -8.90 -10.66 -12.24
CA ASN A 154 -8.00 -11.63 -12.87
C ASN A 154 -6.75 -10.93 -13.44
N GLU A 155 -6.94 -9.76 -14.06
CA GLU A 155 -5.84 -8.96 -14.60
C GLU A 155 -4.91 -8.46 -13.49
N ILE A 156 -5.46 -7.93 -12.39
CA ILE A 156 -4.67 -7.52 -11.21
C ILE A 156 -3.92 -8.71 -10.62
N HIS A 157 -4.59 -9.86 -10.46
CA HIS A 157 -3.96 -11.08 -9.98
C HIS A 157 -2.80 -11.50 -10.90
N SER A 158 -3.03 -11.46 -12.22
CA SER A 158 -2.02 -11.80 -13.23
C SER A 158 -0.84 -10.84 -13.23
N LEU A 159 -1.10 -9.55 -12.94
CA LEU A 159 -0.04 -8.55 -12.77
C LEU A 159 0.88 -8.91 -11.58
N TYR A 160 0.31 -9.25 -10.43
CA TYR A 160 1.07 -9.69 -9.26
C TYR A 160 1.86 -11.00 -9.50
N GLN A 161 1.36 -11.87 -10.39
CA GLN A 161 2.00 -13.13 -10.75
C GLN A 161 2.89 -13.06 -11.99
N ASN A 162 3.12 -11.85 -12.52
CA ASN A 162 4.01 -11.70 -13.67
C ASN A 162 5.43 -12.13 -13.30
N PRO A 163 6.05 -13.08 -14.06
CA PRO A 163 7.36 -13.62 -13.72
C PRO A 163 8.49 -12.59 -13.73
N LYS A 164 8.31 -11.46 -14.41
CA LYS A 164 9.26 -10.34 -14.41
C LYS A 164 9.06 -9.34 -13.28
N ILE A 165 7.97 -9.44 -12.51
CA ILE A 165 7.75 -8.64 -11.30
C ILE A 165 8.26 -9.43 -10.09
N LYS A 166 9.26 -8.91 -9.40
CA LYS A 166 9.98 -9.62 -8.33
C LYS A 166 9.76 -9.03 -6.94
N ALA A 167 9.35 -7.78 -6.87
CA ALA A 167 9.14 -7.09 -5.59
C ALA A 167 7.98 -6.09 -5.65
N LEU A 168 7.33 -5.86 -4.51
CA LEU A 168 6.30 -4.83 -4.33
C LEU A 168 6.88 -3.67 -3.53
N VAL A 169 6.52 -2.44 -3.94
CA VAL A 169 6.82 -1.20 -3.22
C VAL A 169 5.51 -0.52 -2.88
N SER A 170 5.26 -0.25 -1.59
CA SER A 170 4.00 0.36 -1.11
C SER A 170 4.23 1.44 -0.06
#